data_51e54d125b170b23c240ccecf9d1eb7b
#
_entry.id   51e54d125b170b23c240ccecf9d1eb7b
#
_cell.length_a   1.000
_cell.length_b   1.000
_cell.length_c   1.000
_cell.angle_alpha   90.00
_cell.angle_beta   90.00
_cell.angle_gamma   90.00
#
_symmetry.space_group_name_H-M   'P 1'
#
loop_
_entity.id
_entity.type
_entity.pdbx_description
1 polymer ?
#
loop_
_entity_poly.entity_id
_entity_poly.type
_entity_poly.pdbx_seq_one_letter_code
_entity_poly.pdbx_strand_id
1 'polypeptide(L)'
;MRVPNHILVEVSYALPEKQLIIPVKVEIGLTVKDAIEQSGILKEFDGIDLKHNRVGIFGKLTTLNHIIRHKDRIEIYRALIADPKEIRRKRAEAGKDIKK
;
A
#
# COMPACT_ATOMS: atom_id res chain seq x y z
N MET A 1 31.42 -12.62 -11.72
CA MET A 1 30.26 -12.76 -10.84
C MET A 1 29.21 -11.76 -11.24
N ARG A 2 27.98 -12.21 -11.40
CA ARG A 2 26.90 -11.32 -11.80
C ARG A 2 26.24 -10.70 -10.58
N VAL A 3 25.99 -9.41 -10.67
CA VAL A 3 25.16 -8.74 -9.67
C VAL A 3 23.71 -9.08 -9.96
N PRO A 4 22.91 -9.46 -8.96
CA PRO A 4 21.50 -9.74 -9.21
C PRO A 4 20.80 -8.51 -9.79
N ASN A 5 20.06 -8.71 -10.88
CA ASN A 5 19.26 -7.65 -11.47
C ASN A 5 17.89 -7.53 -10.83
N HIS A 6 17.54 -8.51 -10.02
CA HIS A 6 16.21 -8.59 -9.43
C HIS A 6 16.29 -8.66 -7.93
N ILE A 7 15.24 -8.15 -7.30
CA ILE A 7 15.07 -8.24 -5.87
C ILE A 7 13.72 -8.87 -5.59
N LEU A 8 13.57 -9.42 -4.40
CA LEU A 8 12.34 -10.05 -3.97
C LEU A 8 11.66 -9.13 -2.96
N VAL A 9 10.40 -8.80 -3.24
CA VAL A 9 9.60 -7.96 -2.35
C VAL A 9 8.23 -8.61 -2.15
N GLU A 10 7.49 -8.12 -1.18
CA GLU A 10 6.12 -8.56 -0.96
C GLU A 10 5.18 -7.40 -1.16
N VAL A 11 4.00 -7.68 -1.73
CA VAL A 11 2.92 -6.70 -1.84
C VAL A 11 1.73 -7.24 -1.07
N SER A 12 1.23 -6.46 -0.12
CA SER A 12 0.13 -6.90 0.73
C SER A 12 -1.04 -5.92 0.66
N TYR A 13 -2.24 -6.47 0.83
CA TYR A 13 -3.46 -5.69 0.96
C TYR A 13 -4.27 -6.29 2.08
N ALA A 14 -4.45 -5.53 3.15
CA ALA A 14 -5.14 -6.00 4.33
C ALA A 14 -6.61 -5.62 4.26
N LEU A 15 -7.46 -6.62 4.27
CA LEU A 15 -8.90 -6.47 4.39
C LEU A 15 -9.31 -6.84 5.82
N PRO A 16 -10.48 -6.38 6.30
CA PRO A 16 -10.91 -6.73 7.64
C PRO A 16 -10.99 -8.23 7.91
N GLU A 17 -11.35 -9.00 6.88
CA GLU A 17 -11.57 -10.43 7.04
C GLU A 17 -10.40 -11.30 6.57
N LYS A 18 -9.49 -10.74 5.80
CA LYS A 18 -8.34 -11.49 5.32
C LYS A 18 -7.25 -10.56 4.84
N GLN A 19 -6.05 -11.09 4.79
CA GLN A 19 -4.90 -10.38 4.26
C GLN A 19 -4.29 -11.20 3.14
N LEU A 20 -4.00 -10.55 2.03
CA LEU A 20 -3.31 -11.18 0.93
C LEU A 20 -1.89 -10.64 0.84
N ILE A 21 -0.91 -11.54 0.76
CA ILE A 21 0.48 -11.18 0.58
C ILE A 21 0.98 -11.89 -0.66
N ILE A 22 1.48 -11.12 -1.63
CA ILE A 22 1.98 -11.68 -2.88
C ILE A 22 3.47 -11.40 -2.97
N PRO A 23 4.33 -12.43 -2.99
CA PRO A 23 5.74 -12.21 -3.25
C PRO A 23 5.95 -11.89 -4.73
N VAL A 24 6.82 -10.92 -5.00
CA VAL A 24 7.07 -10.45 -6.36
C VAL A 24 8.57 -10.31 -6.58
N LYS A 25 9.04 -10.84 -7.70
CA LYS A 25 10.41 -10.62 -8.13
C LYS A 25 10.41 -9.47 -9.12
N VAL A 26 11.11 -8.39 -8.79
CA VAL A 26 11.13 -7.18 -9.60
C VAL A 26 12.56 -6.75 -9.87
N GLU A 27 12.74 -5.94 -10.90
CA GLU A 27 14.05 -5.40 -11.23
C GLU A 27 14.49 -4.37 -10.20
N ILE A 28 15.80 -4.26 -10.01
CA ILE A 28 16.37 -3.25 -9.14
C ILE A 28 16.07 -1.87 -9.72
N GLY A 29 15.69 -0.94 -8.86
CA GLY A 29 15.43 0.44 -9.27
C GLY A 29 13.99 0.75 -9.55
N LEU A 30 13.11 -0.24 -9.44
CA LEU A 30 11.69 0.00 -9.63
C LEU A 30 11.04 0.64 -8.41
N THR A 31 9.87 1.20 -8.62
CA THR A 31 9.14 1.93 -7.59
C THR A 31 8.08 1.05 -6.93
N VAL A 32 7.50 1.58 -5.84
CA VAL A 32 6.36 0.95 -5.17
C VAL A 32 5.24 0.68 -6.17
N LYS A 33 4.93 1.66 -7.02
CA LYS A 33 3.88 1.49 -8.04
C LYS A 33 4.18 0.33 -8.98
N ASP A 34 5.43 0.25 -9.45
CA ASP A 34 5.83 -0.82 -10.36
C ASP A 34 5.64 -2.19 -9.74
N ALA A 35 6.04 -2.34 -8.48
CA ALA A 35 5.90 -3.62 -7.78
C ALA A 35 4.44 -3.99 -7.62
N ILE A 36 3.59 -3.03 -7.26
CA ILE A 36 2.16 -3.27 -7.11
C ILE A 36 1.56 -3.74 -8.43
N GLU A 37 1.90 -3.07 -9.52
CA GLU A 37 1.40 -3.44 -10.83
C GLU A 37 1.86 -4.84 -11.24
N GLN A 38 3.12 -5.15 -11.02
CA GLN A 38 3.67 -6.44 -11.40
C GLN A 38 3.19 -7.58 -10.51
N SER A 39 2.73 -7.28 -9.30
CA SER A 39 2.24 -8.31 -8.39
C SER A 39 0.93 -8.94 -8.84
N GLY A 40 0.17 -8.23 -9.68
CA GLY A 40 -1.16 -8.69 -10.08
C GLY A 40 -2.24 -8.43 -9.03
N ILE A 41 -1.90 -7.79 -7.92
CA ILE A 41 -2.87 -7.59 -6.85
C ILE A 41 -4.05 -6.71 -7.29
N LEU A 42 -3.81 -5.82 -8.24
CA LEU A 42 -4.87 -4.96 -8.76
C LEU A 42 -5.93 -5.75 -9.52
N LYS A 43 -5.57 -6.91 -10.05
CA LYS A 43 -6.52 -7.80 -10.71
C LYS A 43 -7.30 -8.64 -9.71
N GLU A 44 -6.74 -8.87 -8.53
CA GLU A 44 -7.40 -9.65 -7.49
C GLU A 44 -8.46 -8.85 -6.73
N PHE A 45 -8.28 -7.54 -6.66
CA PHE A 45 -9.18 -6.67 -5.90
C PHE A 45 -9.57 -5.45 -6.73
N ASP A 46 -10.82 -5.40 -7.15
CA ASP A 46 -11.33 -4.29 -7.95
C ASP A 46 -11.38 -2.98 -7.18
N GLY A 47 -11.42 -3.06 -5.86
CA GLY A 47 -11.56 -1.89 -5.02
C GLY A 47 -10.28 -1.10 -4.77
N ILE A 48 -9.14 -1.56 -5.27
CA ILE A 48 -7.89 -0.84 -5.07
C ILE A 48 -7.75 0.24 -6.13
N ASP A 49 -7.62 1.49 -5.67
CA ASP A 49 -7.37 2.63 -6.53
C ASP A 49 -6.15 3.36 -5.99
N LEU A 50 -5.02 3.25 -6.69
CA LEU A 50 -3.76 3.81 -6.23
C LEU A 50 -3.75 5.34 -6.17
N LYS A 51 -4.75 5.98 -6.75
CA LYS A 51 -4.92 7.43 -6.61
C LYS A 51 -5.45 7.80 -5.23
N HIS A 52 -6.16 6.90 -4.59
CA HIS A 52 -6.84 7.15 -3.32
C HIS A 52 -6.33 6.29 -2.18
N ASN A 53 -5.90 5.05 -2.46
CA ASN A 53 -5.34 4.20 -1.44
C ASN A 53 -3.94 4.66 -1.07
N ARG A 54 -3.66 4.73 0.21
CA ARG A 54 -2.32 5.04 0.66
C ARG A 54 -1.47 3.78 0.66
N VAL A 55 -0.18 3.96 0.52
CA VAL A 55 0.76 2.84 0.52
C VAL A 55 1.84 3.07 1.56
N GLY A 56 2.47 2.01 1.99
CA GLY A 56 3.55 2.09 2.95
C GLY A 56 4.51 0.92 2.81
N ILE A 57 5.60 1.00 3.55
CA ILE A 57 6.59 -0.07 3.63
C ILE A 57 6.81 -0.34 5.12
N PHE A 58 6.52 -1.57 5.54
CA PHE A 58 6.62 -1.98 6.94
C PHE A 58 5.95 -0.99 7.90
N GLY A 59 4.73 -0.60 7.58
CA GLY A 59 3.93 0.27 8.44
C GLY A 59 4.20 1.75 8.32
N LYS A 60 5.17 2.16 7.52
CA LYS A 60 5.50 3.58 7.31
C LYS A 60 4.93 4.05 5.98
N LEU A 61 4.16 5.12 6.01
CA LEU A 61 3.61 5.68 4.78
C LEU A 61 4.73 6.10 3.83
N THR A 62 4.50 5.87 2.56
CA THR A 62 5.45 6.25 1.51
C THR A 62 4.67 6.69 0.28
N THR A 63 5.38 6.96 -0.80
CA THR A 63 4.76 7.37 -2.06
C THR A 63 4.92 6.28 -3.10
N LEU A 64 4.12 6.37 -4.16
CA LEU A 64 4.19 5.42 -5.27
C LEU A 64 5.52 5.50 -6.02
N ASN A 65 6.21 6.63 -5.92
CA ASN A 65 7.49 6.85 -6.60
C ASN A 65 8.70 6.40 -5.79
N HIS A 66 8.48 5.92 -4.58
CA HIS A 66 9.58 5.47 -3.73
C HIS A 66 10.26 4.24 -4.34
N ILE A 67 11.59 4.26 -4.40
CA ILE A 67 12.37 3.14 -4.93
C ILE A 67 12.41 2.03 -3.89
N ILE A 68 12.01 0.85 -4.29
CA ILE A 68 11.93 -0.30 -3.39
C ILE A 68 13.28 -0.99 -3.24
N ARG A 69 13.45 -1.69 -2.13
CA ARG A 69 14.66 -2.43 -1.81
C ARG A 69 14.33 -3.90 -1.59
N HIS A 70 15.36 -4.72 -1.71
CA HIS A 70 15.21 -6.16 -1.48
C HIS A 70 14.60 -6.44 -0.10
N LYS A 71 13.62 -7.33 -0.08
CA LYS A 71 12.87 -7.75 1.12
C LYS A 71 11.91 -6.70 1.67
N ASP A 72 11.66 -5.62 0.95
CA ASP A 72 10.63 -4.67 1.37
C ASP A 72 9.25 -5.32 1.33
N ARG A 73 8.41 -4.95 2.28
CA ARG A 73 7.00 -5.31 2.26
C ARG A 73 6.20 -4.06 1.95
N ILE A 74 5.64 -4.04 0.75
CA ILE A 74 4.79 -2.94 0.29
C ILE A 74 3.38 -3.22 0.76
N GLU A 75 2.79 -2.26 1.45
CA GLU A 75 1.46 -2.39 2.01
C GLU A 75 0.53 -1.40 1.34
N ILE A 76 -0.64 -1.89 0.93
CA ILE A 76 -1.70 -1.05 0.39
C ILE A 76 -2.75 -0.93 1.48
N TYR A 77 -3.07 0.31 1.87
CA TYR A 77 -4.02 0.56 2.93
C TYR A 77 -5.38 0.94 2.36
N ARG A 78 -6.44 0.47 3.00
CA ARG A 78 -7.78 0.86 2.61
C ARG A 78 -8.02 2.31 2.98
N ALA A 79 -8.61 3.06 2.05
CA ALA A 79 -8.75 4.50 2.21
C ALA A 79 -9.58 4.91 3.44
N LEU A 80 -10.58 4.12 3.79
CA LEU A 80 -11.49 4.49 4.89
C LEU A 80 -11.08 3.95 6.26
N ILE A 81 -10.18 2.97 6.30
CA ILE A 81 -9.85 2.28 7.55
C ILE A 81 -8.40 2.52 7.96
N ALA A 82 -7.53 2.71 6.99
CA ALA A 82 -6.10 2.69 7.22
C ALA A 82 -5.52 4.00 7.75
N ASP A 83 -6.26 5.10 7.71
CA ASP A 83 -5.75 6.39 8.17
C ASP A 83 -6.47 6.88 9.43
N PRO A 84 -5.88 6.68 10.60
CA PRO A 84 -6.49 7.15 11.85
C PRO A 84 -6.73 8.65 11.89
N LYS A 85 -5.90 9.44 11.19
CA LYS A 85 -6.08 10.89 11.17
C LYS A 85 -7.35 11.28 10.43
N GLU A 86 -7.65 10.64 9.32
CA GLU A 86 -8.87 10.90 8.58
C GLU A 86 -10.10 10.53 9.37
N ILE A 87 -10.08 9.38 10.01
CA ILE A 87 -11.19 8.94 10.85
C ILE A 87 -11.41 9.93 11.97
N ARG A 88 -10.36 10.38 12.60
CA ARG A 88 -10.43 11.34 13.69
C ARG A 88 -10.98 12.68 13.24
N ARG A 89 -10.56 13.13 12.06
CA ARG A 89 -11.04 14.39 11.48
C ARG A 89 -12.53 14.34 11.19
N LYS A 90 -13.01 13.26 10.60
CA LYS A 90 -14.42 13.09 10.30
C LYS A 90 -15.27 13.08 11.55
N ARG A 91 -14.78 12.45 12.61
CA ARG A 91 -15.49 12.45 13.90
C ARG A 91 -15.57 13.83 14.49
N ALA A 92 -14.51 14.59 14.38
CA ALA A 92 -14.49 15.97 14.90
C ALA A 92 -15.47 16.85 14.15
N GLU A 93 -15.54 16.74 12.83
CA GLU A 93 -16.50 17.49 12.02
C GLU A 93 -17.93 17.10 12.34
N ALA A 94 -18.20 15.80 12.45
CA ALA A 94 -19.53 15.33 12.84
C ALA A 94 -19.91 15.82 14.23
N GLY A 95 -18.97 15.83 15.15
CA GLY A 95 -19.21 16.34 16.49
C GLY A 95 -19.56 17.81 16.52
N LYS A 96 -18.91 18.62 15.67
CA LYS A 96 -19.23 20.03 15.55
C LYS A 96 -20.64 20.23 15.02
N ASP A 97 -21.03 19.45 14.04
CA ASP A 97 -22.36 19.54 13.46
C ASP A 97 -23.43 19.18 14.46
N ILE A 98 -23.17 18.18 15.28
CA ILE A 98 -24.11 17.72 16.28
C ILE A 98 -24.31 18.77 17.38
N LYS A 99 -23.30 19.52 17.70
CA LYS A 99 -23.35 20.53 18.74
C LYS A 99 -24.14 21.76 18.37
N LYS A 100 -24.48 21.90 17.16
CA LYS A 100 -25.33 23.00 16.72
C LYS A 100 -26.80 22.70 17.09
#